data_5f584a898834784effea55e614c4b405
#
_entry.id   5f584a898834784effea55e614c4b405
#
_cell.length_a   1.000
_cell.length_b   1.000
_cell.length_c   1.000
_cell.angle_alpha   90.00
_cell.angle_beta   90.00
_cell.angle_gamma   90.00
#
_symmetry.space_group_name_H-M   'P 1'
#
loop_
_entity.id
_entity.type
_entity.pdbx_description
1 polymer ?
#
loop_
_entity_poly.entity_id
_entity_poly.type
_entity_poly.pdbx_seq_one_letter_code
_entity_poly.pdbx_strand_id
1 'polypeptide(L)'
;MNDLQRRMIRWYWRQVGGTLVEEFPLVSRLAGSRPPSADGLIIRRGKWRIAQRAEVGLAGHDLIVLNACTGGLTLELMGRAYFSARLLDGFRPQSLYSVALVLRDDPVLRPLLEETRTMKVVVCPDPRTQPVEVGAALLDEEAAE
;
A
#
# COMPACT_ATOMS: atom_id res chain seq x y z
N MET A 1 2.12 -7.87 8.44
CA MET A 1 0.81 -7.38 7.98
C MET A 1 -0.25 -8.40 8.34
N ASN A 2 -1.34 -7.97 8.99
CA ASN A 2 -2.44 -8.86 9.33
C ASN A 2 -3.45 -8.99 8.18
N ASP A 3 -4.42 -9.89 8.33
CA ASP A 3 -5.43 -10.15 7.28
C ASP A 3 -6.27 -8.92 6.95
N LEU A 4 -6.62 -8.12 7.95
CA LEU A 4 -7.44 -6.93 7.73
C LEU A 4 -6.66 -5.89 6.92
N GLN A 5 -5.40 -5.67 7.26
CA GLN A 5 -4.53 -4.78 6.48
C GLN A 5 -4.39 -5.27 5.03
N ARG A 6 -4.20 -6.57 4.84
CA ARG A 6 -4.12 -7.15 3.49
C ARG A 6 -5.39 -6.91 2.69
N ARG A 7 -6.56 -7.04 3.31
CA ARG A 7 -7.84 -6.77 2.66
C ARG A 7 -7.99 -5.30 2.28
N MET A 8 -7.51 -4.40 3.13
CA MET A 8 -7.49 -2.96 2.82
C MET A 8 -6.59 -2.66 1.63
N ILE A 9 -5.39 -3.24 1.59
CA ILE A 9 -4.43 -3.09 0.49
C ILE A 9 -5.05 -3.60 -0.83
N ARG A 10 -5.66 -4.78 -0.80
CA ARG A 10 -6.29 -5.35 -2.00
C ARG A 10 -7.51 -4.57 -2.45
N TRP A 11 -8.29 -4.04 -1.51
CA TRP A 11 -9.40 -3.16 -1.85
C TRP A 11 -8.92 -1.94 -2.64
N TYR A 12 -7.87 -1.29 -2.18
CA TYR A 12 -7.30 -0.13 -2.87
C TYR A 12 -6.75 -0.53 -4.25
N TRP A 13 -6.04 -1.62 -4.33
CA TRP A 13 -5.50 -2.13 -5.58
C TRP A 13 -6.59 -2.39 -6.62
N ARG A 14 -7.73 -2.93 -6.22
CA ARG A 14 -8.87 -3.13 -7.13
C ARG A 14 -9.42 -1.82 -7.68
N GLN A 15 -9.29 -0.73 -6.93
CA GLN A 15 -9.75 0.59 -7.39
C GLN A 15 -8.82 1.19 -8.43
N VAL A 16 -7.51 1.01 -8.29
CA VAL A 16 -6.52 1.68 -9.14
C VAL A 16 -5.90 0.76 -10.19
N GLY A 17 -5.93 -0.54 -9.99
CA GLY A 17 -5.33 -1.51 -10.92
C GLY A 17 -3.82 -1.60 -10.81
N GLY A 18 -3.21 -2.16 -11.85
CA GLY A 18 -1.77 -2.36 -11.91
C GLY A 18 -1.30 -3.65 -11.23
N THR A 19 -0.01 -3.78 -11.04
CA THR A 19 0.61 -4.93 -10.40
C THR A 19 0.85 -4.63 -8.93
N LEU A 20 0.33 -5.49 -8.04
CA LEU A 20 0.52 -5.37 -6.60
C LEU A 20 1.64 -6.30 -6.14
N VAL A 21 2.56 -5.75 -5.34
CA VAL A 21 3.53 -6.53 -4.58
C VAL A 21 3.24 -6.31 -3.10
N GLU A 22 2.86 -7.37 -2.39
CA GLU A 22 2.55 -7.29 -0.96
C GLU A 22 3.82 -7.42 -0.14
N GLU A 23 3.87 -6.74 1.01
CA GLU A 23 5.02 -6.77 1.93
C GLU A 23 6.35 -6.49 1.22
N PHE A 24 6.41 -5.35 0.53
CA PHE A 24 7.56 -4.99 -0.28
C PHE A 24 8.74 -4.58 0.60
N PRO A 25 9.90 -5.26 0.52
CA PRO A 25 11.08 -4.88 1.30
C PRO A 25 11.69 -3.58 0.75
N LEU A 26 11.85 -2.58 1.61
CA LEU A 26 12.29 -1.24 1.21
C LEU A 26 13.81 -1.10 1.16
N VAL A 27 14.54 -1.97 1.84
CA VAL A 27 16.00 -1.97 1.89
C VAL A 27 16.52 -3.40 1.80
N SER A 28 17.78 -3.54 1.42
CA SER A 28 18.46 -4.82 1.49
C SER A 28 18.54 -5.29 2.95
N ARG A 29 18.43 -6.60 3.15
CA ARG A 29 18.48 -7.19 4.48
C ARG A 29 19.86 -6.99 5.09
N LEU A 30 19.89 -6.35 6.26
CA LEU A 30 21.08 -6.23 7.07
C LEU A 30 21.20 -7.45 7.98
N ALA A 31 22.43 -7.89 8.27
CA ALA A 31 22.66 -9.01 9.16
C ALA A 31 22.03 -8.76 10.53
N GLY A 32 21.23 -9.71 11.00
CA GLY A 32 20.59 -9.64 12.31
C GLY A 32 19.39 -8.73 12.43
N SER A 33 18.97 -8.06 11.35
CA SER A 33 17.83 -7.14 11.37
C SER A 33 16.73 -7.57 10.42
N ARG A 34 15.49 -7.38 10.82
CA ARG A 34 14.35 -7.48 9.91
C ARG A 34 14.29 -6.19 9.10
N PRO A 35 14.38 -6.24 7.77
CA PRO A 35 14.32 -5.02 6.96
C PRO A 35 12.94 -4.37 7.05
N PRO A 36 12.86 -3.03 7.02
CA PRO A 36 11.58 -2.36 6.92
C PRO A 36 10.91 -2.70 5.59
N SER A 37 9.60 -2.86 5.62
CA SER A 37 8.80 -3.16 4.44
C SER A 37 7.58 -2.26 4.37
N ALA A 38 7.11 -1.97 3.16
CA ALA A 38 5.81 -1.38 2.95
C ALA A 38 4.77 -2.49 2.89
N ASP A 39 3.54 -2.20 3.32
CA ASP A 39 2.46 -3.19 3.29
C ASP A 39 2.11 -3.57 1.85
N GLY A 40 2.20 -2.63 0.92
CA GLY A 40 2.00 -2.93 -0.50
C GLY A 40 2.71 -1.92 -1.39
N LEU A 41 2.96 -2.33 -2.63
CA LEU A 41 3.48 -1.46 -3.67
C LEU A 41 2.74 -1.78 -4.96
N ILE A 42 2.18 -0.74 -5.58
CA ILE A 42 1.51 -0.88 -6.87
C ILE A 42 2.40 -0.30 -7.97
N ILE A 43 2.66 -1.11 -8.99
CA ILE A 43 3.26 -0.64 -10.24
C ILE A 43 2.11 -0.29 -11.16
N ARG A 44 1.89 1.01 -11.36
CA ARG A 44 0.78 1.51 -12.19
C ARG A 44 0.99 1.08 -13.64
N ARG A 45 -0.09 0.79 -14.31
CA ARG A 45 -0.10 0.36 -15.72
C ARG A 45 0.58 -1.00 -15.95
N GLY A 46 0.96 -1.71 -14.88
CA GLY A 46 1.40 -3.08 -14.98
C GLY A 46 0.22 -4.02 -15.17
N LYS A 47 0.51 -5.30 -15.41
CA LYS A 47 -0.55 -6.32 -15.50
C LYS A 47 -1.29 -6.40 -14.17
N TRP A 48 -2.61 -6.60 -14.25
CA TRP A 48 -3.43 -6.75 -13.06
C TRP A 48 -3.20 -8.13 -12.43
N ARG A 49 -2.26 -8.17 -11.49
CA ARG A 49 -1.89 -9.39 -10.77
C ARG A 49 -1.18 -9.05 -9.47
N ILE A 50 -1.09 -10.03 -8.59
CA ILE A 50 -0.21 -9.96 -7.41
C ILE A 50 1.09 -10.65 -7.80
N ALA A 51 2.21 -9.93 -7.69
CA ALA A 51 3.52 -10.42 -8.07
C ALA A 51 4.45 -10.52 -6.86
N GLN A 52 5.49 -11.33 -7.00
CA GLN A 52 6.57 -11.40 -6.03
C GLN A 52 7.60 -10.30 -6.31
N ARG A 53 8.34 -9.87 -5.27
CA ARG A 53 9.36 -8.83 -5.41
C ARG A 53 10.36 -9.15 -6.54
N ALA A 54 10.79 -10.39 -6.64
CA ALA A 54 11.78 -10.80 -7.64
C ALA A 54 11.27 -10.77 -9.09
N GLU A 55 9.95 -10.69 -9.28
CA GLU A 55 9.34 -10.69 -10.61
C GLU A 55 9.20 -9.30 -11.23
N VAL A 56 9.50 -8.24 -10.48
CA VAL A 56 9.21 -6.87 -10.90
C VAL A 56 10.45 -5.99 -10.85
N GLY A 57 10.55 -5.07 -11.82
CA GLY A 57 11.49 -3.96 -11.80
C GLY A 57 10.75 -2.67 -11.50
N LEU A 58 11.38 -1.74 -10.82
CA LEU A 58 10.75 -0.49 -10.38
C LEU A 58 11.23 0.73 -11.15
N ALA A 59 12.45 0.70 -11.69
CA ALA A 59 13.03 1.86 -12.36
C ALA A 59 12.18 2.31 -13.55
N GLY A 60 11.89 3.60 -13.61
CA GLY A 60 11.13 4.19 -14.70
C GLY A 60 9.62 3.96 -14.66
N HIS A 61 9.11 3.29 -13.63
CA HIS A 61 7.68 3.04 -13.47
C HIS A 61 7.02 4.07 -12.54
N ASP A 62 5.72 4.25 -12.73
CA ASP A 62 4.89 5.02 -11.80
C ASP A 62 4.48 4.12 -10.65
N LEU A 63 4.82 4.50 -9.43
CA LEU A 63 4.62 3.68 -8.25
C LEU A 63 3.67 4.32 -7.25
N ILE A 64 2.90 3.48 -6.55
CA ILE A 64 2.13 3.88 -5.38
C ILE A 64 2.53 2.95 -4.24
N VAL A 65 3.11 3.50 -3.17
CA VAL A 65 3.41 2.73 -1.98
C VAL A 65 2.25 2.83 -1.00
N LEU A 66 1.88 1.70 -0.41
CA LEU A 66 0.72 1.56 0.46
C LEU A 66 1.15 1.12 1.85
N ASN A 67 0.67 1.81 2.85
CA ASN A 67 0.77 1.39 4.25
C ASN A 67 -0.61 1.53 4.88
N ALA A 68 -1.01 0.55 5.68
CA ALA A 68 -2.35 0.47 6.22
C ALA A 68 -2.35 0.40 7.74
N CYS A 69 -3.37 1.00 8.33
CA CYS A 69 -3.66 0.90 9.75
C CYS A 69 -5.12 0.49 9.93
N THR A 70 -5.39 -0.41 10.86
CA THR A 70 -6.73 -0.94 11.09
C THR A 70 -7.59 -0.03 12.00
N GLY A 71 -7.25 1.22 12.07
CA GLY A 71 -7.95 2.26 12.81
C GLY A 71 -7.91 3.58 12.08
N GLY A 72 -7.70 4.66 12.83
CA GLY A 72 -7.50 5.98 12.28
C GLY A 72 -6.03 6.26 11.94
N LEU A 73 -5.77 7.42 11.38
CA LEU A 73 -4.41 7.85 11.08
C LEU A 73 -3.63 8.07 12.37
N THR A 74 -2.39 7.59 12.41
CA THR A 74 -1.49 7.73 13.54
C THR A 74 -0.17 8.33 13.09
N LEU A 75 0.61 8.86 14.03
CA LEU A 75 1.96 9.35 13.72
C LEU A 75 2.86 8.23 13.21
N GLU A 76 2.68 7.01 13.72
CA GLU A 76 3.41 5.84 13.23
C GLU A 76 3.10 5.59 11.74
N LEU A 77 1.82 5.58 11.36
CA LEU A 77 1.44 5.38 9.96
C LEU A 77 1.95 6.51 9.08
N MET A 78 1.88 7.75 9.56
CA MET A 78 2.41 8.91 8.83
C MET A 78 3.92 8.75 8.58
N GLY A 79 4.67 8.32 9.60
CA GLY A 79 6.09 8.03 9.48
C GLY A 79 6.37 6.93 8.47
N ARG A 80 5.62 5.86 8.50
CA ARG A 80 5.75 4.77 7.53
C ARG A 80 5.46 5.24 6.10
N ALA A 81 4.43 6.03 5.92
CA ALA A 81 4.09 6.59 4.60
C ALA A 81 5.22 7.48 4.07
N TYR A 82 5.74 8.35 4.91
CA TYR A 82 6.81 9.27 4.52
C TYR A 82 8.13 8.54 4.22
N PHE A 83 8.59 7.69 5.14
CA PHE A 83 9.88 7.03 4.99
C PHE A 83 9.87 5.93 3.94
N SER A 84 8.73 5.26 3.72
CA SER A 84 8.59 4.33 2.60
C SER A 84 8.85 5.03 1.27
N ALA A 85 8.27 6.21 1.08
CA ALA A 85 8.47 6.99 -0.15
C ALA A 85 9.94 7.39 -0.30
N ARG A 86 10.56 7.86 0.79
CA ARG A 86 11.97 8.28 0.76
C ARG A 86 12.90 7.12 0.38
N LEU A 87 12.65 5.94 0.92
CA LEU A 87 13.46 4.75 0.62
C LEU A 87 13.25 4.28 -0.83
N LEU A 88 12.03 4.39 -1.33
CA LEU A 88 11.73 3.97 -2.71
C LEU A 88 12.31 4.90 -3.76
N ASP A 89 12.63 6.15 -3.44
CA ASP A 89 13.31 7.05 -4.37
C ASP A 89 14.63 6.45 -4.90
N GLY A 90 15.29 5.63 -4.10
CA GLY A 90 16.52 4.94 -4.50
C GLY A 90 16.34 3.96 -5.65
N PHE A 91 15.12 3.50 -5.92
CA PHE A 91 14.81 2.62 -7.05
C PHE A 91 14.54 3.38 -8.36
N ARG A 92 14.64 4.71 -8.34
CA ARG A 92 14.50 5.61 -9.50
C ARG A 92 13.15 5.45 -10.23
N PRO A 93 12.02 5.57 -9.52
CA PRO A 93 10.72 5.53 -10.17
C PRO A 93 10.51 6.76 -11.07
N GLN A 94 9.61 6.63 -12.06
CA GLN A 94 9.17 7.76 -12.87
C GLN A 94 8.35 8.74 -12.04
N SER A 95 7.46 8.22 -11.20
CA SER A 95 6.71 8.98 -10.20
C SER A 95 6.44 8.06 -9.01
N LEU A 96 6.20 8.68 -7.85
CA LEU A 96 5.95 7.93 -6.63
C LEU A 96 4.92 8.67 -5.78
N TYR A 97 3.84 7.97 -5.47
CA TYR A 97 2.82 8.42 -4.53
C TYR A 97 2.81 7.50 -3.32
N SER A 98 2.57 8.07 -2.16
CA SER A 98 2.43 7.32 -0.92
C SER A 98 1.02 7.47 -0.38
N VAL A 99 0.36 6.35 -0.12
CA VAL A 99 -1.02 6.32 0.35
C VAL A 99 -1.08 5.64 1.71
N ALA A 100 -1.64 6.35 2.68
CA ALA A 100 -1.95 5.82 3.99
C ALA A 100 -3.41 5.37 3.99
N LEU A 101 -3.64 4.07 4.13
CA LEU A 101 -4.98 3.49 4.17
C LEU A 101 -5.44 3.37 5.62
N VAL A 102 -6.61 3.93 5.91
CA VAL A 102 -7.19 3.93 7.25
C VAL A 102 -8.66 3.52 7.19
N LEU A 103 -9.23 3.15 8.33
CA LEU A 103 -10.66 2.83 8.45
C LEU A 103 -11.47 4.03 8.92
N ARG A 104 -10.82 5.02 9.54
CA ARG A 104 -11.47 6.24 10.01
C ARG A 104 -10.65 7.46 9.65
N ASP A 105 -11.31 8.51 9.24
CA ASP A 105 -10.67 9.79 8.95
C ASP A 105 -10.21 10.48 10.24
N ASP A 106 -9.16 11.28 10.11
CA ASP A 106 -8.68 12.14 11.19
C ASP A 106 -8.58 13.57 10.66
N PRO A 107 -9.46 14.46 11.10
CA PRO A 107 -9.51 15.83 10.58
C PRO A 107 -8.31 16.69 10.98
N VAL A 108 -7.51 16.25 11.95
CA VAL A 108 -6.31 16.97 12.39
C VAL A 108 -5.06 16.47 11.66
N LEU A 109 -4.84 15.16 11.65
CA LEU A 109 -3.61 14.60 11.10
C LEU A 109 -3.62 14.48 9.58
N ARG A 110 -4.78 14.24 8.99
CA ARG A 110 -4.89 14.11 7.53
C ARG A 110 -4.36 15.32 6.77
N PRO A 111 -4.76 16.56 7.09
CA PRO A 111 -4.23 17.73 6.39
C PRO A 111 -2.72 17.88 6.52
N LEU A 112 -2.14 17.49 7.65
CA LEU A 112 -0.70 17.54 7.86
C LEU A 112 0.05 16.60 6.92
N LEU A 113 -0.45 15.39 6.75
CA LEU A 113 0.18 14.43 5.83
C LEU A 113 0.00 14.90 4.38
N GLU A 114 -1.18 15.36 4.03
CA GLU A 114 -1.52 15.76 2.66
C GLU A 114 -0.92 17.10 2.24
N GLU A 115 -0.25 17.83 3.15
CA GLU A 115 0.59 18.97 2.78
C GLU A 115 1.70 18.54 1.81
N THR A 116 2.19 17.33 1.91
CA THR A 116 3.10 16.75 0.92
C THR A 116 2.27 16.28 -0.26
N ARG A 117 2.49 16.87 -1.44
CA ARG A 117 1.64 16.70 -2.63
C ARG A 117 1.53 15.25 -3.09
N THR A 118 2.53 14.43 -2.82
CA THR A 118 2.58 13.03 -3.24
C THR A 118 2.06 12.08 -2.17
N MET A 119 1.52 12.60 -1.08
CA MET A 119 0.99 11.78 0.01
C MET A 119 -0.50 12.01 0.18
N LYS A 120 -1.25 10.92 0.34
CA LYS A 120 -2.70 10.95 0.51
C LYS A 120 -3.14 9.99 1.59
N VAL A 121 -4.23 10.36 2.25
CA VAL A 121 -4.97 9.48 3.15
C VAL A 121 -6.20 8.97 2.42
N VAL A 122 -6.41 7.67 2.42
CA VAL A 122 -7.61 7.05 1.84
C VAL A 122 -8.33 6.30 2.94
N VAL A 123 -9.61 6.64 3.14
CA VAL A 123 -10.46 5.95 4.11
C VAL A 123 -11.11 4.77 3.40
N CYS A 124 -10.74 3.56 3.84
CA CYS A 124 -11.29 2.33 3.29
C CYS A 124 -12.62 1.99 3.95
N PRO A 125 -13.57 1.38 3.23
CA PRO A 125 -14.68 0.72 3.90
C PRO A 125 -14.12 -0.39 4.81
N ASP A 126 -14.71 -0.55 6.00
CA ASP A 126 -14.26 -1.62 6.90
C ASP A 126 -14.69 -2.97 6.33
N PRO A 127 -13.74 -3.84 5.92
CA PRO A 127 -14.08 -5.14 5.33
C PRO A 127 -14.85 -6.05 6.27
N ARG A 128 -14.77 -5.82 7.59
CA ARG A 128 -15.48 -6.62 8.60
C ARG A 128 -16.97 -6.29 8.65
N THR A 129 -17.36 -5.08 8.24
CA THR A 129 -18.74 -4.61 8.31
C THR A 129 -19.47 -4.73 6.98
N GLN A 130 -18.76 -5.02 5.90
CA GLN A 130 -19.38 -5.17 4.59
C GLN A 130 -20.04 -6.55 4.48
N PRO A 131 -21.27 -6.62 3.93
CA PRO A 131 -21.85 -7.92 3.63
C PRO A 131 -20.95 -8.65 2.64
N VAL A 132 -20.66 -9.91 2.93
CA VAL A 132 -19.87 -10.76 2.03
C VAL A 132 -20.75 -11.14 0.86
N GLU A 133 -20.54 -10.50 -0.28
CA GLU A 133 -21.16 -10.93 -1.52
C GLU A 133 -20.35 -12.08 -2.09
N VAL A 134 -21.04 -13.09 -2.59
CA VAL A 134 -20.38 -14.28 -3.18
C VAL A 134 -19.43 -13.86 -4.29
N GLY A 135 -19.81 -12.87 -5.10
CA GLY A 135 -18.95 -12.34 -6.15
C GLY A 135 -17.67 -11.68 -5.64
N ALA A 136 -17.75 -10.95 -4.53
CA ALA A 136 -16.56 -10.32 -3.94
C ALA A 136 -15.59 -11.37 -3.38
N ALA A 137 -16.10 -12.44 -2.76
CA ALA A 137 -15.27 -13.53 -2.26
C ALA A 137 -14.52 -14.24 -3.40
N LEU A 138 -15.20 -14.46 -4.52
CA LEU A 138 -14.57 -15.08 -5.69
C LEU A 138 -13.48 -14.18 -6.29
N LEU A 139 -13.72 -12.88 -6.33
CA LEU A 139 -12.72 -11.92 -6.81
C LEU A 139 -11.48 -11.89 -5.91
N ASP A 140 -11.66 -12.03 -4.60
CA ASP A 140 -10.54 -12.09 -3.67
C ASP A 140 -9.68 -13.33 -3.91
N GLU A 141 -10.30 -14.47 -4.17
CA GLU A 141 -9.59 -15.70 -4.50
C GLU A 141 -8.83 -15.57 -5.83
N GLU A 142 -9.45 -15.03 -6.85
CA GLU A 142 -8.82 -14.79 -8.14
C GLU A 142 -7.64 -13.83 -8.02
N ALA A 143 -7.77 -12.78 -7.23
CA ALA A 143 -6.69 -11.83 -7.00
C ALA A 143 -5.52 -12.44 -6.23
N ALA A 144 -5.75 -13.48 -5.43
CA ALA A 144 -4.72 -14.17 -4.67
C ALA A 144 -3.93 -15.19 -5.53
N GLU A 145 -4.50 -15.61 -6.63
CA GLU A 145 -3.84 -16.50 -7.58
C GLU A 145 -2.89 -15.72 -8.50
#